data_f71714cb0fb6fbe0f6a83e57329597e7
#
_entry.id   f71714cb0fb6fbe0f6a83e57329597e7
#
_cell.length_a   1.000
_cell.length_b   1.000
_cell.length_c   1.000
_cell.angle_alpha   90.00
_cell.angle_beta   90.00
_cell.angle_gamma   90.00
#
_symmetry.space_group_name_H-M   'P 1'
#
loop_
_entity.id
_entity.type
_entity.pdbx_description
1 polymer ?
#
loop_
_entity_poly.entity_id
_entity_poly.type
_entity_poly.pdbx_seq_one_letter_code
_entity_poly.pdbx_strand_id
1 'polypeptide(L)'
;YALLDRVWNPADRIVLELPVAPRLVRAHKAARELDGMAAIAAGPLVYCIEQADNADYARLRLDTAGSMELGYRSDLMDGTPVITGTAIDGKDAKSTFTAIPYYAFGNRGNGGYRVWLPTR
;
A
#
# COMPACT_ATOMS: atom_id res chain seq x y z
N TYR A 1 18.74 -6.19 12.64
CA TYR A 1 19.23 -5.45 13.82
C TYR A 1 20.50 -4.70 13.42
N ALA A 2 20.64 -3.43 13.87
CA ALA A 2 21.91 -2.69 13.84
C ALA A 2 22.57 -2.80 15.21
N LEU A 3 23.80 -3.32 15.26
CA LEU A 3 24.60 -3.38 16.47
C LEU A 3 25.59 -2.22 16.43
N LEU A 4 25.57 -1.37 17.46
CA LEU A 4 26.47 -0.24 17.61
C LEU A 4 27.38 -0.49 18.82
N ASP A 5 28.56 -1.07 18.56
CA ASP A 5 29.57 -1.36 19.58
C ASP A 5 30.57 -0.20 19.63
N ARG A 6 30.41 0.70 20.61
CA ARG A 6 31.25 1.87 20.82
C ARG A 6 31.09 2.44 22.23
N VAL A 7 32.05 3.24 22.64
CA VAL A 7 31.93 4.07 23.86
C VAL A 7 31.03 5.27 23.57
N TRP A 8 30.04 5.50 24.42
CA TRP A 8 29.06 6.59 24.29
C TRP A 8 29.47 7.77 25.17
N ASN A 9 29.41 8.97 24.59
CA ASN A 9 29.63 10.23 25.30
C ASN A 9 28.29 10.97 25.54
N PRO A 10 28.20 11.81 26.60
CA PRO A 10 27.08 12.74 26.73
C PRO A 10 26.94 13.57 25.46
N ALA A 11 25.74 13.69 24.90
CA ALA A 11 25.42 14.34 23.64
C ALA A 11 25.66 13.57 22.36
N ASP A 12 26.15 12.32 22.40
CA ASP A 12 26.11 11.46 21.22
C ASP A 12 24.65 11.27 20.75
N ARG A 13 24.44 11.35 19.44
CA ARG A 13 23.12 11.21 18.80
C ARG A 13 23.16 10.10 17.76
N ILE A 14 22.13 9.26 17.79
CA ILE A 14 21.84 8.33 16.69
C ILE A 14 20.62 8.86 15.97
N VAL A 15 20.70 8.89 14.63
CA VAL A 15 19.57 9.17 13.75
C VAL A 15 19.30 7.93 12.93
N LEU A 16 18.08 7.41 13.02
CA LEU A 16 17.62 6.29 12.22
C LEU A 16 16.55 6.80 11.24
N GLU A 17 16.86 6.79 9.96
CA GLU A 17 15.94 7.13 8.90
C GLU A 17 15.39 5.84 8.27
N LEU A 18 14.07 5.66 8.35
CA LEU A 18 13.36 4.53 7.77
C LEU A 18 12.48 5.04 6.62
N PRO A 19 12.84 4.78 5.36
CA PRO A 19 12.03 5.21 4.23
C PRO A 19 10.68 4.48 4.22
N VAL A 20 9.57 5.24 4.11
CA VAL A 20 8.19 4.73 4.14
C VAL A 20 7.50 4.96 2.77
N ALA A 21 8.27 4.95 1.69
CA ALA A 21 7.72 5.13 0.35
C ALA A 21 6.79 3.97 -0.04
N PRO A 22 5.69 4.25 -0.77
CA PRO A 22 4.85 3.22 -1.37
C PRO A 22 5.66 2.33 -2.33
N ARG A 23 5.41 1.04 -2.29
CA ARG A 23 6.03 0.07 -3.19
C ARG A 23 5.09 -1.07 -3.54
N LEU A 24 5.32 -1.70 -4.68
CA LEU A 24 4.66 -2.93 -5.07
C LEU A 24 5.46 -4.14 -4.55
N VAL A 25 4.75 -5.09 -3.94
CA VAL A 25 5.29 -6.35 -3.46
C VAL A 25 4.72 -7.47 -4.32
N ARG A 26 5.59 -8.28 -4.92
CA ARG A 26 5.20 -9.47 -5.68
C ARG A 26 5.33 -10.71 -4.81
N ALA A 27 4.44 -11.67 -5.02
CA ALA A 27 4.52 -12.96 -4.33
C ALA A 27 5.75 -13.77 -4.79
N HIS A 28 6.20 -14.68 -3.94
CA HIS A 28 7.22 -15.64 -4.32
C HIS A 28 6.69 -16.56 -5.45
N LYS A 29 7.55 -16.93 -6.39
CA LYS A 29 7.22 -17.74 -7.58
C LYS A 29 6.54 -19.09 -7.29
N ALA A 30 6.63 -19.58 -6.06
CA ALA A 30 5.92 -20.80 -5.64
C ALA A 30 4.42 -20.59 -5.43
N ALA A 31 3.97 -19.34 -5.20
CA ALA A 31 2.56 -18.98 -5.06
C ALA A 31 1.98 -18.65 -6.45
N ARG A 32 1.78 -19.69 -7.25
CA ARG A 32 1.39 -19.57 -8.68
C ARG A 32 0.04 -18.87 -8.88
N GLU A 33 -0.86 -18.98 -7.91
CA GLU A 33 -2.18 -18.32 -7.91
C GLU A 33 -2.09 -16.79 -7.84
N LEU A 34 -0.93 -16.26 -7.44
CA LEU A 34 -0.65 -14.83 -7.37
C LEU A 34 0.24 -14.34 -8.52
N ASP A 35 0.50 -15.18 -9.52
CA ASP A 35 1.28 -14.77 -10.68
C ASP A 35 0.59 -13.62 -11.42
N GLY A 36 1.38 -12.62 -11.85
CA GLY A 36 0.86 -11.39 -12.45
C GLY A 36 0.15 -10.44 -11.47
N MET A 37 0.20 -10.72 -10.16
CA MET A 37 -0.38 -9.85 -9.14
C MET A 37 0.70 -9.15 -8.30
N ALA A 38 0.30 -8.02 -7.70
CA ALA A 38 1.09 -7.33 -6.69
C ALA A 38 0.21 -6.82 -5.56
N ALA A 39 0.79 -6.71 -4.37
CA ALA A 39 0.23 -6.02 -3.23
C ALA A 39 0.92 -4.65 -3.06
N ILE A 40 0.19 -3.70 -2.46
CA ILE A 40 0.71 -2.37 -2.17
C ILE A 40 1.20 -2.37 -0.72
N ALA A 41 2.38 -1.82 -0.48
CA ALA A 41 2.95 -1.68 0.86
C ALA A 41 3.67 -0.34 1.03
N ALA A 42 3.73 0.16 2.27
CA ALA A 42 4.56 1.29 2.65
C ALA A 42 5.12 1.06 4.06
N GLY A 43 6.44 1.16 4.22
CA GLY A 43 7.09 0.73 5.46
C GLY A 43 6.71 -0.72 5.81
N PRO A 44 6.26 -0.99 7.06
CA PRO A 44 5.84 -2.31 7.50
C PRO A 44 4.38 -2.64 7.15
N LEU A 45 3.61 -1.68 6.62
CA LEU A 45 2.17 -1.83 6.40
C LEU A 45 1.87 -2.38 5.02
N VAL A 46 0.92 -3.32 4.97
CA VAL A 46 0.27 -3.78 3.74
C VAL A 46 -1.03 -3.01 3.58
N TYR A 47 -1.36 -2.65 2.35
CA TYR A 47 -2.54 -1.89 1.99
C TYR A 47 -3.53 -2.74 1.19
N CYS A 48 -4.80 -2.39 1.27
CA CYS A 48 -5.85 -2.96 0.43
C CYS A 48 -6.67 -1.85 -0.23
N ILE A 49 -7.28 -2.16 -1.35
CA ILE A 49 -8.32 -1.32 -1.92
C ILE A 49 -9.68 -1.81 -1.45
N GLU A 50 -10.55 -0.89 -1.05
CA GLU A 50 -11.94 -1.19 -0.68
C GLU A 50 -12.91 -0.61 -1.70
N GLN A 51 -14.06 -1.27 -1.82
CA GLN A 51 -15.16 -0.79 -2.65
C GLN A 51 -15.65 0.60 -2.24
N ALA A 52 -15.54 0.95 -0.96
CA ALA A 52 -15.94 2.25 -0.43
C ALA A 52 -15.21 3.43 -1.10
N ASP A 53 -13.94 3.26 -1.49
CA ASP A 53 -13.16 4.30 -2.17
C ASP A 53 -12.96 4.03 -3.67
N ASN A 54 -13.26 2.82 -4.13
CA ASN A 54 -12.94 2.36 -5.48
C ASN A 54 -14.16 1.64 -6.08
N ALA A 55 -15.03 2.34 -6.77
CA ALA A 55 -16.28 1.79 -7.29
C ALA A 55 -16.09 0.52 -8.15
N ASP A 56 -15.02 0.47 -8.95
CA ASP A 56 -14.68 -0.68 -9.81
C ASP A 56 -13.54 -1.54 -9.23
N TYR A 57 -13.42 -1.61 -7.89
CA TYR A 57 -12.32 -2.28 -7.19
C TYR A 57 -12.04 -3.72 -7.69
N ALA A 58 -13.08 -4.43 -8.12
CA ALA A 58 -12.97 -5.82 -8.56
C ALA A 58 -12.24 -5.98 -9.90
N ARG A 59 -12.20 -4.92 -10.73
CA ARG A 59 -11.62 -4.92 -12.07
C ARG A 59 -10.38 -4.06 -12.20
N LEU A 60 -10.02 -3.32 -11.15
CA LEU A 60 -8.82 -2.50 -11.15
C LEU A 60 -7.56 -3.36 -11.30
N ARG A 61 -6.65 -2.88 -12.13
CA ARG A 61 -5.29 -3.41 -12.31
C ARG A 61 -4.29 -2.32 -12.01
N LEU A 62 -3.22 -2.66 -11.31
CA LEU A 62 -2.16 -1.70 -10.99
C LEU A 62 -1.38 -1.34 -12.26
N ASP A 63 -1.21 -0.05 -12.52
CA ASP A 63 -0.27 0.44 -13.52
C ASP A 63 1.14 0.42 -12.89
N THR A 64 1.96 -0.57 -13.30
CA THR A 64 3.30 -0.73 -12.73
C THR A 64 4.29 0.36 -13.15
N ALA A 65 3.96 1.13 -14.19
CA ALA A 65 4.71 2.31 -14.60
C ALA A 65 4.16 3.62 -13.99
N GLY A 66 3.04 3.52 -13.26
CA GLY A 66 2.37 4.65 -12.67
C GLY A 66 2.98 5.11 -11.36
N SER A 67 2.57 6.30 -10.91
CA SER A 67 2.98 6.86 -9.62
C SER A 67 2.09 6.37 -8.49
N MET A 68 2.68 6.33 -7.29
CA MET A 68 1.97 6.14 -6.02
C MET A 68 2.43 7.21 -5.03
N GLU A 69 1.49 7.77 -4.28
CA GLU A 69 1.76 8.79 -3.27
C GLU A 69 1.16 8.37 -1.94
N LEU A 70 1.94 8.57 -0.88
CA LEU A 70 1.49 8.41 0.49
C LEU A 70 0.84 9.71 0.96
N GLY A 71 -0.41 9.62 1.34
CA GLY A 71 -1.21 10.72 1.88
C GLY A 71 -1.75 10.40 3.27
N TYR A 72 -2.67 11.25 3.76
CA TYR A 72 -3.28 11.10 5.07
C TYR A 72 -4.74 11.51 5.03
N ARG A 73 -5.63 10.71 5.63
CA ARG A 73 -7.06 11.00 5.78
C ARG A 73 -7.41 11.12 7.25
N SER A 74 -7.72 12.33 7.69
CA SER A 74 -8.11 12.63 9.09
C SER A 74 -9.51 12.12 9.44
N ASP A 75 -10.36 11.93 8.43
CA ASP A 75 -11.73 11.46 8.58
C ASP A 75 -11.87 9.93 8.73
N LEU A 76 -10.78 9.19 8.57
CA LEU A 76 -10.76 7.73 8.66
C LEU A 76 -10.05 7.30 9.94
N MET A 77 -10.83 6.72 10.90
CA MET A 77 -10.32 6.15 12.16
C MET A 77 -9.38 7.12 12.94
N ASP A 78 -9.83 8.36 13.13
CA ASP A 78 -9.07 9.44 13.78
C ASP A 78 -7.71 9.76 13.12
N GLY A 79 -7.55 9.32 11.89
CA GLY A 79 -6.37 9.57 11.07
C GLY A 79 -5.68 8.30 10.56
N THR A 80 -5.65 8.15 9.25
CA THR A 80 -5.09 6.96 8.60
C THR A 80 -4.21 7.34 7.42
N PRO A 81 -2.99 6.78 7.30
CA PRO A 81 -2.19 6.94 6.10
C PRO A 81 -2.86 6.20 4.94
N VAL A 82 -2.99 6.86 3.80
CA VAL A 82 -3.58 6.28 2.58
C VAL A 82 -2.59 6.35 1.43
N ILE A 83 -2.71 5.46 0.46
CA ILE A 83 -1.92 5.50 -0.77
C ILE A 83 -2.89 5.73 -1.92
N THR A 84 -2.64 6.77 -2.69
CA THR A 84 -3.29 7.00 -3.97
C THR A 84 -2.33 6.69 -5.10
N GLY A 85 -2.85 6.26 -6.25
CA GLY A 85 -1.99 5.96 -7.37
C GLY A 85 -2.77 5.72 -8.66
N THR A 86 -2.03 5.45 -9.73
CA THR A 86 -2.60 5.17 -11.04
C THR A 86 -2.96 3.71 -11.21
N ALA A 87 -4.05 3.46 -11.86
CA ALA A 87 -4.59 2.15 -12.16
C ALA A 87 -5.14 2.11 -13.58
N ILE A 88 -5.49 0.91 -14.01
CA ILE A 88 -6.24 0.66 -15.24
C ILE A 88 -7.58 0.06 -14.84
N ASP A 89 -8.67 0.62 -15.32
CA ASP A 89 -10.02 0.13 -15.03
C ASP A 89 -10.41 -1.10 -15.88
N GLY A 90 -11.63 -1.59 -15.66
CA GLY A 90 -12.17 -2.72 -16.40
C GLY A 90 -12.42 -2.49 -17.89
N LYS A 91 -12.24 -1.25 -18.38
CA LYS A 91 -12.39 -0.84 -19.79
C LYS A 91 -11.05 -0.49 -20.45
N ASP A 92 -9.94 -0.85 -19.81
CA ASP A 92 -8.57 -0.51 -20.25
C ASP A 92 -8.25 1.00 -20.25
N ALA A 93 -9.04 1.82 -19.57
CA ALA A 93 -8.79 3.24 -19.41
C ALA A 93 -7.93 3.54 -18.17
N LYS A 94 -7.15 4.63 -18.24
CA LYS A 94 -6.44 5.14 -17.07
C LYS A 94 -7.43 5.56 -16.00
N SER A 95 -7.17 5.14 -14.79
CA SER A 95 -7.96 5.41 -13.60
C SER A 95 -7.03 5.68 -12.40
N THR A 96 -7.62 5.91 -11.25
CA THR A 96 -6.89 6.05 -9.99
C THR A 96 -7.43 5.05 -8.98
N PHE A 97 -6.63 4.74 -7.97
CA PHE A 97 -7.06 3.99 -6.82
C PHE A 97 -6.74 4.72 -5.52
N THR A 98 -7.49 4.42 -4.48
CA THR A 98 -7.17 4.76 -3.09
C THR A 98 -7.05 3.45 -2.31
N ALA A 99 -5.89 3.26 -1.68
CA ALA A 99 -5.63 2.11 -0.81
C ALA A 99 -5.50 2.57 0.64
N ILE A 100 -6.03 1.79 1.55
CA ILE A 100 -5.94 2.00 3.00
C ILE A 100 -5.13 0.88 3.64
N PRO A 101 -4.52 1.08 4.82
CA PRO A 101 -3.86 0.00 5.53
C PRO A 101 -4.82 -1.15 5.82
N TYR A 102 -4.35 -2.37 5.68
CA TYR A 102 -5.19 -3.55 5.85
C TYR A 102 -5.84 -3.65 7.25
N TYR A 103 -5.21 -3.10 8.29
CA TYR A 103 -5.81 -3.04 9.62
C TYR A 103 -7.08 -2.17 9.70
N ALA A 104 -7.23 -1.21 8.77
CA ALA A 104 -8.38 -0.30 8.70
C ALA A 104 -9.55 -0.87 7.88
N PHE A 105 -9.36 -2.03 7.27
CA PHE A 105 -10.36 -2.71 6.44
C PHE A 105 -11.64 -3.05 7.24
N GLY A 106 -12.79 -2.93 6.57
CA GLY A 106 -14.09 -3.41 7.10
C GLY A 106 -14.76 -2.45 8.08
N ASN A 107 -14.19 -1.28 8.37
CA ASN A 107 -14.75 -0.31 9.32
C ASN A 107 -15.79 0.65 8.67
N ARG A 108 -16.05 0.53 7.35
CA ARG A 108 -16.91 1.44 6.58
C ARG A 108 -18.08 0.74 5.89
N GLY A 109 -18.52 -0.40 6.41
CA GLY A 109 -19.64 -1.16 5.88
C GLY A 109 -19.23 -2.47 5.18
N ASN A 110 -20.22 -3.13 4.55
CA ASN A 110 -20.09 -4.47 3.97
C ASN A 110 -19.60 -4.42 2.49
N GLY A 111 -18.58 -3.67 2.20
CA GLY A 111 -17.97 -3.63 0.87
C GLY A 111 -16.95 -4.73 0.64
N GLY A 112 -16.67 -5.05 -0.63
CA GLY A 112 -15.56 -5.93 -0.99
C GLY A 112 -14.21 -5.22 -0.92
N TYR A 113 -13.14 -6.01 -0.87
CA TYR A 113 -11.77 -5.50 -0.85
C TYR A 113 -10.81 -6.42 -1.62
N ARG A 114 -9.63 -5.90 -1.95
CA ARG A 114 -8.53 -6.68 -2.51
C ARG A 114 -7.19 -6.22 -1.96
N VAL A 115 -6.34 -7.18 -1.60
CA VAL A 115 -4.93 -6.96 -1.24
C VAL A 115 -4.04 -7.22 -2.47
N TRP A 116 -4.28 -8.34 -3.14
CA TRP A 116 -3.58 -8.70 -4.37
C TRP A 116 -4.37 -8.23 -5.57
N LEU A 117 -3.74 -7.38 -6.39
CA LEU A 117 -4.32 -6.82 -7.60
C LEU A 117 -3.52 -7.27 -8.81
N PRO A 118 -4.21 -7.59 -9.93
CA PRO A 118 -3.53 -7.80 -11.21
C PRO A 118 -2.67 -6.59 -11.57
N THR A 119 -1.57 -6.84 -12.27
CA THR A 119 -0.67 -5.80 -12.78
C THR A 119 -0.75 -5.71 -14.30
N ARG A 120 -0.43 -4.52 -14.82
CA ARG A 120 -0.25 -4.27 -16.25
C ARG A 120 1.14 -3.70 -16.50
#